data_5656b1006cb90c8ad85292caa39eb7b6
#
_entry.id   5656b1006cb90c8ad85292caa39eb7b6
#
_cell.length_a   1.000
_cell.length_b   1.000
_cell.length_c   1.000
_cell.angle_alpha   90.00
_cell.angle_beta   90.00
_cell.angle_gamma   90.00
#
_symmetry.space_group_name_H-M   'P 1'
#
loop_
_entity.id
_entity.type
_entity.pdbx_description
1 polymer ?
#
loop_
_entity_poly.entity_id
_entity_poly.type
_entity_poly.pdbx_seq_one_letter_code
_entity_poly.pdbx_strand_id
1 'polypeptide(L)'
;MMRPMMRKVAFGVPAVALSAALACTMAGCGGTEGGQGGLGDNAPAGQTANSVQSAEVAGFTIESVGDGSYYRGAAERQDGFWLRVKITNNNESAKAPSAFSARAAVGTFDAGDAVFDASGDQRLNADTKTQAVELGEGAQMDANAKIEPGQSVEFIYFWTTKDNYYGPITVEFDSSSSSDSNPSVMHFDTTGRESDEYKAACEAAEAIEAQGGIDFPSYSIVPADGWKLGDRIDEKYEGCDFKRGDEAISSIDMRTFKTSPMMEAEARQGSKKKGVIDEVEINGVAWVRYTSEAGAVSLFVEAPSGKTVSMVIGSKVTWDDALPMVQNVVLK
;
A
#
# COMPACT_ATOMS: atom_id res chain seq x y z
N MET A 1 37.49 -16.48 49.50
CA MET A 1 36.45 -16.78 48.50
C MET A 1 35.21 -15.95 48.84
N MET A 2 35.05 -14.79 48.24
CA MET A 2 33.87 -13.93 48.38
C MET A 2 33.29 -13.72 46.97
N ARG A 3 32.02 -14.12 46.77
CA ARG A 3 31.25 -13.86 45.54
C ARG A 3 30.64 -12.47 45.63
N PRO A 4 30.71 -11.63 44.61
CA PRO A 4 29.96 -10.37 44.59
C PRO A 4 28.50 -10.64 44.15
N MET A 5 27.58 -10.10 44.93
CA MET A 5 26.14 -9.99 44.65
C MET A 5 25.89 -9.02 43.48
N MET A 6 25.31 -9.52 42.39
CA MET A 6 24.74 -8.67 41.37
C MET A 6 23.41 -8.06 41.84
N ARG A 7 23.37 -6.73 41.98
CA ARG A 7 22.15 -5.97 42.12
C ARG A 7 21.47 -5.83 40.75
N LYS A 8 20.25 -6.38 40.61
CA LYS A 8 19.35 -6.09 39.49
C LYS A 8 18.79 -4.68 39.69
N VAL A 9 19.13 -3.78 38.78
CA VAL A 9 18.46 -2.47 38.66
C VAL A 9 17.33 -2.66 37.64
N ALA A 10 16.09 -2.58 38.13
CA ALA A 10 14.90 -2.54 37.31
C ALA A 10 14.69 -1.11 36.80
N PHE A 11 14.89 -0.86 35.53
CA PHE A 11 14.44 0.35 34.87
C PHE A 11 13.01 0.15 34.40
N GLY A 12 12.06 0.79 35.05
CA GLY A 12 10.71 0.91 34.60
C GLY A 12 10.64 1.97 33.48
N VAL A 13 10.28 1.53 32.27
CA VAL A 13 9.96 2.42 31.17
C VAL A 13 8.48 2.78 31.30
N PRO A 14 8.07 4.05 31.34
CA PRO A 14 6.66 4.40 31.23
C PRO A 14 6.22 4.24 29.77
N ALA A 15 5.34 3.27 29.52
CA ALA A 15 4.59 3.17 28.29
C ALA A 15 3.62 4.37 28.21
N VAL A 16 3.89 5.31 27.32
CA VAL A 16 2.92 6.33 26.94
C VAL A 16 1.95 5.71 25.94
N ALA A 17 0.83 5.23 26.47
CA ALA A 17 -0.31 4.84 25.64
C ALA A 17 -1.01 6.13 25.19
N LEU A 18 -0.88 6.47 23.92
CA LEU A 18 -1.67 7.51 23.29
C LEU A 18 -3.03 6.89 22.94
N SER A 19 -3.99 6.97 23.84
CA SER A 19 -5.39 6.63 23.59
C SER A 19 -6.09 7.88 23.07
N ALA A 20 -6.21 8.01 21.74
CA ALA A 20 -7.13 8.97 21.14
C ALA A 20 -8.55 8.40 21.21
N ALA A 21 -9.31 8.79 22.23
CA ALA A 21 -10.74 8.53 22.30
C ALA A 21 -11.46 9.57 21.44
N LEU A 22 -11.89 9.16 20.25
CA LEU A 22 -12.81 9.95 19.44
C LEU A 22 -14.23 9.71 19.96
N ALA A 23 -14.79 10.68 20.68
CA ALA A 23 -16.18 10.68 21.08
C ALA A 23 -17.04 11.23 19.92
N CYS A 24 -17.66 10.35 19.17
CA CYS A 24 -18.72 10.74 18.25
C CYS A 24 -20.02 10.96 19.02
N THR A 25 -20.43 12.22 19.16
CA THR A 25 -21.77 12.60 19.60
C THR A 25 -22.79 12.32 18.49
N MET A 26 -23.64 11.35 18.73
CA MET A 26 -24.85 11.11 17.94
C MET A 26 -25.88 12.20 18.25
N ALA A 27 -26.21 13.02 17.25
CA ALA A 27 -27.44 13.79 17.27
C ALA A 27 -28.39 13.21 16.22
N GLY A 28 -29.41 12.53 16.67
CA GLY A 28 -30.48 11.99 15.82
C GLY A 28 -31.54 13.01 15.50
N CYS A 29 -32.29 12.74 14.45
CA CYS A 29 -33.74 12.98 14.20
C CYS A 29 -33.98 12.51 12.76
N GLY A 30 -34.84 11.58 12.49
CA GLY A 30 -36.22 11.43 12.74
C GLY A 30 -36.92 11.10 11.43
N GLY A 31 -37.39 9.86 11.26
CA GLY A 31 -38.64 9.45 10.62
C GLY A 31 -38.79 9.55 9.11
N THR A 32 -38.99 8.46 8.42
CA THR A 32 -40.29 7.88 8.03
C THR A 32 -40.13 6.57 7.26
N GLU A 33 -41.08 5.70 7.48
CA GLU A 33 -41.23 4.33 7.03
C GLU A 33 -41.27 4.11 5.51
N GLY A 34 -40.82 2.93 5.10
CA GLY A 34 -41.39 2.22 3.97
C GLY A 34 -40.41 1.52 3.04
N GLY A 35 -40.22 0.19 3.19
CA GLY A 35 -39.95 -0.67 2.03
C GLY A 35 -38.67 -1.50 2.05
N GLN A 36 -38.75 -2.64 2.68
CA GLN A 36 -38.23 -3.96 2.30
C GLN A 36 -36.89 -4.09 1.54
N GLY A 37 -35.98 -4.85 2.15
CA GLY A 37 -35.05 -5.74 1.47
C GLY A 37 -33.66 -5.16 1.18
N GLY A 38 -32.94 -4.66 2.21
CA GLY A 38 -31.55 -4.33 2.09
C GLY A 38 -30.67 -5.57 2.27
N LEU A 39 -30.00 -6.02 1.23
CA LEU A 39 -28.78 -6.79 1.33
C LEU A 39 -27.66 -5.81 1.74
N GLY A 40 -26.85 -6.20 2.72
CA GLY A 40 -26.01 -5.36 3.52
C GLY A 40 -25.12 -4.37 2.76
N ASP A 41 -25.20 -3.12 3.18
CA ASP A 41 -24.23 -2.08 2.93
C ASP A 41 -22.88 -2.43 3.59
N ASN A 42 -22.02 -3.11 2.87
CA ASN A 42 -20.60 -3.29 3.23
C ASN A 42 -19.70 -2.27 2.48
N ALA A 43 -20.23 -1.12 2.08
CA ALA A 43 -19.38 -0.03 1.62
C ALA A 43 -18.69 0.62 2.83
N PRO A 44 -17.38 0.95 2.76
CA PRO A 44 -16.71 1.72 3.78
C PRO A 44 -17.49 3.00 4.08
N ALA A 45 -17.69 3.31 5.36
CA ALA A 45 -18.45 4.46 5.80
C ALA A 45 -17.84 5.75 5.24
N GLY A 46 -18.56 6.45 4.37
CA GLY A 46 -18.17 7.75 3.80
C GLY A 46 -18.17 7.85 2.28
N GLN A 47 -18.28 6.73 1.55
CA GLN A 47 -18.31 6.75 0.09
C GLN A 47 -19.75 6.77 -0.44
N THR A 48 -20.10 7.77 -1.27
CA THR A 48 -21.36 7.79 -2.02
C THR A 48 -21.25 6.80 -3.18
N ALA A 49 -21.99 5.69 -3.12
CA ALA A 49 -22.01 4.72 -4.21
C ALA A 49 -22.58 5.36 -5.50
N ASN A 50 -22.06 4.97 -6.65
CA ASN A 50 -22.66 5.30 -7.92
C ASN A 50 -24.04 4.61 -8.06
N SER A 51 -24.89 5.12 -8.94
CA SER A 51 -26.16 4.47 -9.25
C SER A 51 -25.91 3.07 -9.82
N VAL A 52 -26.80 2.11 -9.50
CA VAL A 52 -26.74 0.76 -10.08
C VAL A 52 -26.76 0.85 -11.60
N GLN A 53 -25.76 0.23 -12.22
CA GLN A 53 -25.62 0.16 -13.68
C GLN A 53 -25.65 -1.30 -14.11
N SER A 54 -26.04 -1.53 -15.38
CA SER A 54 -26.16 -2.86 -15.94
C SER A 54 -25.51 -2.94 -17.33
N ALA A 55 -24.88 -4.06 -17.63
CA ALA A 55 -24.27 -4.39 -18.91
C ALA A 55 -24.72 -5.80 -19.35
N GLU A 56 -24.81 -5.98 -20.65
CA GLU A 56 -25.12 -7.27 -21.28
C GLU A 56 -23.93 -7.70 -22.15
N VAL A 57 -23.36 -8.88 -21.88
CA VAL A 57 -22.23 -9.41 -22.65
C VAL A 57 -22.21 -10.93 -22.65
N ALA A 58 -21.96 -11.56 -23.80
CA ALA A 58 -21.81 -13.01 -23.93
C ALA A 58 -22.96 -13.84 -23.31
N GLY A 59 -24.18 -13.29 -23.28
CA GLY A 59 -25.36 -13.91 -22.65
C GLY A 59 -25.35 -13.86 -21.13
N PHE A 60 -24.61 -12.93 -20.54
CA PHE A 60 -24.68 -12.58 -19.12
C PHE A 60 -25.26 -11.19 -18.94
N THR A 61 -26.08 -11.02 -17.89
CA THR A 61 -26.39 -9.71 -17.33
C THR A 61 -25.44 -9.45 -16.18
N ILE A 62 -24.80 -8.28 -16.18
CA ILE A 62 -23.88 -7.82 -15.16
C ILE A 62 -24.45 -6.56 -14.53
N GLU A 63 -24.71 -6.57 -13.23
CA GLU A 63 -25.27 -5.45 -12.47
C GLU A 63 -24.24 -4.99 -11.44
N SER A 64 -23.92 -3.68 -11.40
CA SER A 64 -23.07 -3.14 -10.35
C SER A 64 -23.81 -3.19 -9.01
N VAL A 65 -23.16 -3.73 -7.97
CA VAL A 65 -23.71 -3.79 -6.61
C VAL A 65 -22.89 -3.00 -5.59
N GLY A 66 -21.73 -2.52 -6.01
CA GLY A 66 -20.85 -1.65 -5.22
C GLY A 66 -19.59 -1.32 -5.96
N ASP A 67 -19.00 -0.17 -5.64
CA ASP A 67 -17.75 0.29 -6.21
C ASP A 67 -17.06 1.26 -5.26
N GLY A 68 -15.74 1.44 -5.40
CA GLY A 68 -15.00 2.38 -4.58
C GLY A 68 -13.50 2.31 -4.75
N SER A 69 -12.82 3.05 -3.89
CA SER A 69 -11.37 3.01 -3.77
C SER A 69 -10.97 2.06 -2.64
N TYR A 70 -9.76 1.50 -2.72
CA TYR A 70 -9.15 0.70 -1.67
C TYR A 70 -7.66 0.98 -1.57
N TYR A 71 -7.12 0.99 -0.37
CA TYR A 71 -5.70 1.22 -0.15
C TYR A 71 -4.87 0.00 -0.54
N ARG A 72 -3.86 0.21 -1.40
CA ARG A 72 -2.97 -0.85 -1.90
C ARG A 72 -1.78 -1.13 -0.98
N GLY A 73 -1.70 -0.44 0.13
CA GLY A 73 -0.69 -0.63 1.16
C GLY A 73 0.45 0.38 1.11
N ALA A 74 1.26 0.37 2.16
CA ALA A 74 2.32 1.36 2.38
C ALA A 74 3.41 1.33 1.29
N ALA A 75 3.63 0.18 0.64
CA ALA A 75 4.64 0.03 -0.39
C ALA A 75 4.32 0.79 -1.67
N GLU A 76 3.05 0.90 -2.03
CA GLU A 76 2.59 1.65 -3.20
C GLU A 76 2.13 3.06 -2.85
N ARG A 77 1.66 3.30 -1.61
CA ARG A 77 1.04 4.57 -1.17
C ARG A 77 0.01 5.09 -2.16
N GLN A 78 -0.85 4.20 -2.58
CA GLN A 78 -1.77 4.45 -3.66
C GLN A 78 -3.07 3.73 -3.39
N ASP A 79 -4.19 4.33 -3.78
CA ASP A 79 -5.46 3.64 -3.88
C ASP A 79 -5.57 2.89 -5.21
N GLY A 80 -6.39 1.86 -5.21
CA GLY A 80 -6.92 1.20 -6.40
C GLY A 80 -8.41 1.44 -6.52
N PHE A 81 -9.00 0.97 -7.61
CA PHE A 81 -10.44 0.95 -7.86
C PHE A 81 -10.97 -0.48 -7.76
N TRP A 82 -12.07 -0.68 -7.04
CA TRP A 82 -12.77 -1.96 -7.00
C TRP A 82 -14.21 -1.81 -7.51
N LEU A 83 -14.71 -2.88 -8.13
CA LEU A 83 -16.08 -3.00 -8.60
C LEU A 83 -16.63 -4.37 -8.22
N ARG A 84 -17.70 -4.39 -7.43
CA ARG A 84 -18.49 -5.58 -7.13
C ARG A 84 -19.70 -5.63 -8.02
N VAL A 85 -19.89 -6.75 -8.69
CA VAL A 85 -20.98 -6.98 -9.64
C VAL A 85 -21.71 -8.26 -9.30
N LYS A 86 -23.02 -8.27 -9.60
CA LYS A 86 -23.81 -9.48 -9.68
C LYS A 86 -23.85 -9.93 -11.14
N ILE A 87 -23.40 -11.15 -11.41
CA ILE A 87 -23.35 -11.74 -12.75
C ILE A 87 -24.44 -12.82 -12.82
N THR A 88 -25.39 -12.65 -13.74
CA THR A 88 -26.47 -13.61 -14.01
C THR A 88 -26.21 -14.30 -15.36
N ASN A 89 -26.20 -15.64 -15.38
CA ASN A 89 -26.04 -16.40 -16.60
C ASN A 89 -27.40 -16.60 -17.29
N ASN A 90 -27.64 -15.91 -18.40
CA ASN A 90 -28.85 -16.04 -19.24
C ASN A 90 -28.67 -17.05 -20.39
N ASN A 91 -27.52 -17.73 -20.49
CA ASN A 91 -27.31 -18.77 -21.48
C ASN A 91 -28.09 -20.05 -21.11
N GLU A 92 -28.36 -20.89 -22.12
CA GLU A 92 -29.02 -22.19 -21.94
C GLU A 92 -28.12 -23.25 -21.26
N SER A 93 -26.83 -22.98 -21.10
CA SER A 93 -25.85 -23.89 -20.48
C SER A 93 -25.03 -23.19 -19.44
N ALA A 94 -24.43 -23.98 -18.53
CA ALA A 94 -23.51 -23.48 -17.53
C ALA A 94 -22.28 -22.86 -18.17
N LYS A 95 -22.02 -21.58 -17.89
CA LYS A 95 -20.87 -20.81 -18.40
C LYS A 95 -20.14 -20.10 -17.29
N ALA A 96 -18.86 -19.85 -17.50
CA ALA A 96 -18.01 -19.12 -16.57
C ALA A 96 -17.85 -17.65 -16.96
N PRO A 97 -17.62 -16.73 -16.02
CA PRO A 97 -17.31 -15.31 -16.30
C PRO A 97 -16.11 -15.10 -17.22
N SER A 98 -15.21 -16.07 -17.34
CA SER A 98 -14.10 -16.02 -18.33
C SER A 98 -14.56 -16.01 -19.80
N ALA A 99 -15.86 -16.15 -20.08
CA ALA A 99 -16.44 -15.95 -21.40
C ALA A 99 -16.43 -14.47 -21.86
N PHE A 100 -16.19 -13.54 -20.94
CA PHE A 100 -15.97 -12.13 -21.23
C PHE A 100 -14.77 -11.58 -20.44
N SER A 101 -14.27 -10.43 -20.87
CA SER A 101 -13.24 -9.67 -20.14
C SER A 101 -13.84 -8.42 -19.54
N ALA A 102 -13.39 -8.05 -18.33
CA ALA A 102 -13.65 -6.75 -17.72
C ALA A 102 -12.36 -5.92 -17.77
N ARG A 103 -12.44 -4.73 -18.33
CA ARG A 103 -11.31 -3.81 -18.47
C ARG A 103 -11.72 -2.46 -17.94
N ALA A 104 -10.79 -1.71 -17.35
CA ALA A 104 -11.05 -0.39 -16.83
C ALA A 104 -10.06 0.64 -17.38
N ALA A 105 -10.54 1.86 -17.56
CA ALA A 105 -9.74 3.00 -18.00
C ALA A 105 -10.20 4.29 -17.30
N VAL A 106 -9.26 5.22 -17.11
CA VAL A 106 -9.56 6.56 -16.60
C VAL A 106 -10.24 7.39 -17.70
N GLY A 107 -11.30 8.09 -17.34
CA GLY A 107 -12.11 8.88 -18.25
C GLY A 107 -13.49 8.27 -18.52
N THR A 108 -14.26 8.98 -19.36
CA THR A 108 -15.58 8.54 -19.82
C THR A 108 -15.49 8.19 -21.31
N PHE A 109 -15.84 6.95 -21.64
CA PHE A 109 -15.77 6.41 -22.99
C PHE A 109 -17.07 5.71 -23.36
N ASP A 110 -17.49 5.77 -24.62
CA ASP A 110 -18.62 5.00 -25.12
C ASP A 110 -18.18 3.57 -25.50
N ALA A 111 -19.14 2.65 -25.52
CA ALA A 111 -18.88 1.26 -25.92
C ALA A 111 -18.41 1.21 -27.39
N GLY A 112 -17.32 0.48 -27.63
CA GLY A 112 -16.73 0.35 -28.95
C GLY A 112 -15.82 1.51 -29.38
N ASP A 113 -15.78 2.61 -28.67
CA ASP A 113 -14.62 3.49 -28.74
C ASP A 113 -13.44 2.68 -28.24
N ALA A 114 -12.35 2.67 -29.03
CA ALA A 114 -11.19 1.84 -28.72
C ALA A 114 -10.51 2.29 -27.40
N VAL A 115 -11.28 2.24 -26.29
CA VAL A 115 -10.84 2.49 -24.92
C VAL A 115 -9.54 1.74 -24.64
N PHE A 116 -9.32 0.67 -25.38
CA PHE A 116 -8.22 -0.25 -25.18
C PHE A 116 -7.13 -0.17 -26.25
N ASP A 117 -7.35 0.55 -27.34
CA ASP A 117 -6.30 1.05 -28.24
C ASP A 117 -5.77 2.41 -27.78
N ALA A 118 -6.43 3.04 -26.80
CA ALA A 118 -5.93 4.25 -26.16
C ALA A 118 -4.54 4.01 -25.57
N SER A 119 -3.69 5.03 -25.65
CA SER A 119 -2.33 5.04 -25.13
C SER A 119 -2.29 4.38 -23.75
N GLY A 120 -1.29 3.54 -23.47
CA GLY A 120 -1.18 2.75 -22.23
C GLY A 120 -1.30 3.55 -20.93
N ASP A 121 -1.41 4.89 -21.01
CA ASP A 121 -1.50 5.80 -19.86
C ASP A 121 -2.91 5.90 -19.26
N GLN A 122 -3.97 5.61 -20.02
CA GLN A 122 -5.35 5.66 -19.52
C GLN A 122 -5.84 4.31 -18.98
N ARG A 123 -5.23 3.21 -19.41
CA ARG A 123 -5.65 1.87 -19.03
C ARG A 123 -5.26 1.54 -17.59
N LEU A 124 -6.22 1.06 -16.79
CA LEU A 124 -5.96 0.50 -15.48
C LEU A 124 -5.54 -0.97 -15.60
N ASN A 125 -4.54 -1.37 -14.83
CA ASN A 125 -4.12 -2.77 -14.78
C ASN A 125 -4.90 -3.52 -13.72
N ALA A 126 -5.29 -4.77 -14.01
CA ALA A 126 -5.91 -5.63 -13.01
C ALA A 126 -4.96 -5.80 -11.82
N ASP A 127 -5.47 -5.60 -10.60
CA ASP A 127 -4.71 -5.80 -9.38
C ASP A 127 -4.93 -7.21 -8.84
N THR A 128 -3.93 -8.05 -9.03
CA THR A 128 -3.92 -9.44 -8.54
C THR A 128 -3.30 -9.59 -7.15
N LYS A 129 -2.78 -8.49 -6.56
CA LYS A 129 -2.09 -8.48 -5.28
C LYS A 129 -2.89 -7.82 -4.17
N THR A 130 -4.14 -7.47 -4.45
CA THR A 130 -4.95 -6.76 -3.47
C THR A 130 -5.06 -7.54 -2.16
N GLN A 131 -4.93 -6.83 -1.05
CA GLN A 131 -5.16 -7.34 0.30
C GLN A 131 -6.58 -7.03 0.80
N ALA A 132 -7.44 -6.47 -0.06
CA ALA A 132 -8.80 -6.09 0.30
C ALA A 132 -9.72 -7.32 0.48
N VAL A 133 -9.34 -8.22 1.40
CA VAL A 133 -10.06 -9.46 1.69
C VAL A 133 -11.49 -9.17 2.14
N GLU A 134 -11.69 -8.12 2.93
CA GLU A 134 -13.00 -7.71 3.44
C GLU A 134 -13.94 -7.26 2.31
N LEU A 135 -13.42 -6.56 1.30
CA LEU A 135 -14.21 -6.14 0.13
C LEU A 135 -14.63 -7.32 -0.74
N GLY A 136 -13.87 -8.42 -0.70
CA GLY A 136 -14.16 -9.67 -1.42
C GLY A 136 -15.02 -10.65 -0.64
N GLU A 137 -15.39 -10.38 0.61
CA GLU A 137 -16.17 -11.32 1.42
C GLU A 137 -17.51 -11.62 0.75
N GLY A 138 -17.80 -12.92 0.58
CA GLY A 138 -19.00 -13.40 -0.10
C GLY A 138 -18.98 -13.26 -1.64
N ALA A 139 -17.95 -12.65 -2.25
CA ALA A 139 -17.81 -12.55 -3.69
C ALA A 139 -16.90 -13.65 -4.24
N GLN A 140 -17.22 -14.11 -5.47
CA GLN A 140 -16.37 -15.03 -6.22
C GLN A 140 -15.22 -14.26 -6.86
N MET A 141 -14.02 -14.83 -6.82
CA MET A 141 -12.82 -14.30 -7.50
C MET A 141 -12.30 -15.25 -8.60
N ASP A 142 -12.81 -16.48 -8.68
CA ASP A 142 -12.44 -17.43 -9.73
C ASP A 142 -13.33 -17.23 -10.96
N ALA A 143 -12.79 -16.55 -11.99
CA ALA A 143 -13.48 -16.30 -13.24
C ALA A 143 -13.78 -17.58 -14.04
N ASN A 144 -13.22 -18.74 -13.69
CA ASN A 144 -13.47 -20.01 -14.37
C ASN A 144 -14.56 -20.84 -13.70
N ALA A 145 -15.04 -20.47 -12.52
CA ALA A 145 -16.14 -21.15 -11.87
C ALA A 145 -17.44 -20.93 -12.66
N LYS A 146 -18.11 -22.03 -13.00
CA LYS A 146 -19.32 -22.01 -13.83
C LYS A 146 -20.53 -21.55 -13.03
N ILE A 147 -21.37 -20.75 -13.69
CA ILE A 147 -22.67 -20.31 -13.21
C ILE A 147 -23.73 -21.09 -13.99
N GLU A 148 -24.65 -21.75 -13.32
CA GLU A 148 -25.74 -22.47 -13.96
C GLU A 148 -26.73 -21.52 -14.65
N PRO A 149 -27.51 -21.97 -15.67
CA PRO A 149 -28.51 -21.15 -16.33
C PRO A 149 -29.50 -20.51 -15.35
N GLY A 150 -29.70 -19.21 -15.48
CA GLY A 150 -30.60 -18.43 -14.60
C GLY A 150 -30.08 -18.18 -13.20
N GLN A 151 -28.91 -18.70 -12.84
CA GLN A 151 -28.29 -18.41 -11.53
C GLN A 151 -27.42 -17.17 -11.58
N SER A 152 -27.20 -16.57 -10.42
CA SER A 152 -26.36 -15.40 -10.25
C SER A 152 -25.31 -15.64 -9.19
N VAL A 153 -24.15 -15.01 -9.37
CA VAL A 153 -23.08 -14.93 -8.37
C VAL A 153 -22.59 -13.50 -8.24
N GLU A 154 -22.14 -13.12 -7.07
CA GLU A 154 -21.41 -11.88 -6.91
C GLU A 154 -19.94 -12.11 -7.23
N PHE A 155 -19.33 -11.20 -8.00
CA PHE A 155 -17.94 -11.22 -8.40
C PHE A 155 -17.34 -9.85 -8.10
N ILE A 156 -16.03 -9.81 -7.76
CA ILE A 156 -15.33 -8.56 -7.51
C ILE A 156 -14.11 -8.43 -8.40
N TYR A 157 -13.94 -7.25 -8.96
CA TYR A 157 -12.79 -6.85 -9.75
C TYR A 157 -11.99 -5.79 -9.01
N PHE A 158 -10.68 -5.82 -9.20
CA PHE A 158 -9.75 -4.85 -8.64
C PHE A 158 -8.81 -4.35 -9.74
N TRP A 159 -8.59 -3.03 -9.76
CA TRP A 159 -7.64 -2.39 -10.67
C TRP A 159 -6.75 -1.43 -9.93
N THR A 160 -5.50 -1.29 -10.41
CA THR A 160 -4.59 -0.27 -9.94
C THR A 160 -4.93 1.05 -10.61
N THR A 161 -5.06 2.13 -9.85
CA THR A 161 -5.07 3.48 -10.42
C THR A 161 -3.63 3.98 -10.60
N LYS A 162 -3.43 5.02 -11.40
CA LYS A 162 -2.15 5.69 -11.55
C LYS A 162 -2.20 7.03 -10.83
N ASP A 163 -1.07 7.42 -10.23
CA ASP A 163 -0.89 8.75 -9.63
C ASP A 163 -2.02 9.20 -8.70
N ASN A 164 -2.58 8.24 -7.92
CA ASN A 164 -3.73 8.50 -7.05
C ASN A 164 -4.88 9.20 -7.78
N TYR A 165 -5.23 8.67 -8.94
CA TYR A 165 -6.31 9.23 -9.75
C TYR A 165 -7.66 9.03 -9.08
N TYR A 166 -8.38 10.13 -8.91
CA TYR A 166 -9.78 10.16 -8.49
C TYR A 166 -10.57 10.98 -9.49
N GLY A 167 -11.49 10.33 -10.18
CA GLY A 167 -12.28 10.93 -11.24
C GLY A 167 -13.12 9.89 -11.99
N PRO A 168 -13.62 10.21 -13.18
CA PRO A 168 -14.37 9.28 -14.00
C PRO A 168 -13.57 8.03 -14.38
N ILE A 169 -14.15 6.85 -14.22
CA ILE A 169 -13.63 5.55 -14.65
C ILE A 169 -14.69 4.88 -15.51
N THR A 170 -14.29 4.36 -16.67
CA THR A 170 -15.12 3.50 -17.51
C THR A 170 -14.67 2.05 -17.35
N VAL A 171 -15.61 1.16 -17.05
CA VAL A 171 -15.40 -0.30 -17.11
C VAL A 171 -16.12 -0.86 -18.30
N GLU A 172 -15.39 -1.49 -19.21
CA GLU A 172 -15.91 -2.18 -20.39
C GLU A 172 -15.94 -3.67 -20.13
N PHE A 173 -17.04 -4.28 -20.49
CA PHE A 173 -17.22 -5.73 -20.57
C PHE A 173 -17.32 -6.13 -22.04
N ASP A 174 -16.41 -7.00 -22.49
CA ASP A 174 -16.34 -7.43 -23.87
C ASP A 174 -16.22 -8.95 -23.98
N SER A 175 -16.89 -9.53 -24.98
CA SER A 175 -16.85 -10.97 -25.23
C SER A 175 -15.43 -11.44 -25.53
N SER A 176 -15.04 -12.57 -24.94
CA SER A 176 -13.74 -13.21 -25.25
C SER A 176 -13.72 -13.81 -26.66
N SER A 177 -14.88 -13.89 -27.34
CA SER A 177 -15.00 -14.41 -28.70
C SER A 177 -14.91 -13.26 -29.70
N SER A 178 -13.92 -13.31 -30.59
CA SER A 178 -13.69 -12.29 -31.62
C SER A 178 -14.80 -12.17 -32.66
N SER A 179 -15.78 -13.11 -32.72
CA SER A 179 -16.88 -13.11 -33.67
C SER A 179 -18.12 -12.34 -33.24
N ASP A 180 -18.26 -12.08 -31.91
CA ASP A 180 -19.47 -11.50 -31.33
C ASP A 180 -19.11 -10.34 -30.35
N SER A 181 -18.13 -9.53 -30.74
CA SER A 181 -17.77 -8.34 -29.94
C SER A 181 -18.95 -7.36 -29.92
N ASN A 182 -19.61 -7.28 -28.82
CA ASN A 182 -20.61 -6.27 -28.54
C ASN A 182 -20.33 -5.75 -27.11
N PRO A 183 -19.33 -4.86 -26.99
CA PRO A 183 -18.91 -4.35 -25.70
C PRO A 183 -20.03 -3.54 -25.05
N SER A 184 -20.10 -3.63 -23.72
CA SER A 184 -20.96 -2.80 -22.88
C SER A 184 -20.13 -2.08 -21.86
N VAL A 185 -20.49 -0.86 -21.51
CA VAL A 185 -19.75 -0.03 -20.57
C VAL A 185 -20.57 0.35 -19.34
N MET A 186 -19.88 0.54 -18.23
CA MET A 186 -20.38 1.18 -17.02
C MET A 186 -19.44 2.34 -16.65
N HIS A 187 -20.03 3.42 -16.13
CA HIS A 187 -19.29 4.63 -15.77
C HIS A 187 -19.36 4.86 -14.26
N PHE A 188 -18.21 5.08 -13.66
CA PHE A 188 -18.08 5.33 -12.24
C PHE A 188 -17.34 6.64 -12.00
N ASP A 189 -17.70 7.35 -10.94
CA ASP A 189 -16.99 8.54 -10.51
C ASP A 189 -16.39 8.30 -9.13
N THR A 190 -15.07 8.38 -9.05
CA THR A 190 -14.32 8.21 -7.80
C THR A 190 -13.86 9.55 -7.21
N THR A 191 -14.32 10.69 -7.76
CA THR A 191 -13.95 12.03 -7.26
C THR A 191 -14.28 12.16 -5.77
N GLY A 192 -13.28 12.52 -4.97
CA GLY A 192 -13.40 12.69 -3.52
C GLY A 192 -13.66 11.39 -2.73
N ARG A 193 -13.33 10.25 -3.32
CA ARG A 193 -13.55 8.93 -2.74
C ARG A 193 -12.24 8.23 -2.36
N GLU A 194 -11.27 9.01 -1.88
CA GLU A 194 -10.05 8.47 -1.29
C GLU A 194 -10.38 7.52 -0.13
N SER A 195 -9.65 6.41 -0.03
CA SER A 195 -9.78 5.50 1.11
C SER A 195 -9.33 6.20 2.42
N ASP A 196 -9.94 5.80 3.53
CA ASP A 196 -9.57 6.36 4.84
C ASP A 196 -8.12 5.99 5.21
N GLU A 197 -7.66 4.81 4.79
CA GLU A 197 -6.29 4.34 4.98
C GLU A 197 -5.29 5.19 4.18
N TYR A 198 -5.64 5.59 2.95
CA TYR A 198 -4.80 6.49 2.15
C TYR A 198 -4.70 7.87 2.80
N LYS A 199 -5.83 8.45 3.23
CA LYS A 199 -5.86 9.73 3.95
C LYS A 199 -4.99 9.68 5.20
N ALA A 200 -5.15 8.64 6.01
CA ALA A 200 -4.34 8.45 7.22
C ALA A 200 -2.83 8.32 6.91
N ALA A 201 -2.49 7.63 5.80
CA ALA A 201 -1.10 7.51 5.36
C ALA A 201 -0.51 8.85 4.92
N CYS A 202 -1.29 9.68 4.22
CA CYS A 202 -0.90 11.05 3.83
C CYS A 202 -0.69 11.95 5.07
N GLU A 203 -1.65 11.95 6.00
CA GLU A 203 -1.54 12.72 7.25
C GLU A 203 -0.31 12.32 8.07
N ALA A 204 -0.02 11.01 8.14
CA ALA A 204 1.16 10.50 8.83
C ALA A 204 2.46 10.96 8.15
N ALA A 205 2.51 10.97 6.81
CA ALA A 205 3.66 11.46 6.05
C ALA A 205 3.88 12.97 6.28
N GLU A 206 2.82 13.77 6.19
CA GLU A 206 2.87 15.21 6.47
C GLU A 206 3.36 15.51 7.90
N ALA A 207 2.92 14.73 8.88
CA ALA A 207 3.36 14.88 10.27
C ALA A 207 4.86 14.58 10.45
N ILE A 208 5.42 13.65 9.67
CA ILE A 208 6.85 13.32 9.66
C ILE A 208 7.64 14.46 9.00
N GLU A 209 7.18 14.93 7.85
CA GLU A 209 7.80 16.03 7.10
C GLU A 209 7.80 17.35 7.91
N ALA A 210 6.70 17.64 8.61
CA ALA A 210 6.60 18.82 9.50
C ALA A 210 7.65 18.81 10.64
N GLN A 211 8.17 17.63 10.99
CA GLN A 211 9.27 17.46 11.95
C GLN A 211 10.65 17.42 11.27
N GLY A 212 10.73 17.77 9.98
CA GLY A 212 11.97 17.74 9.20
C GLY A 212 12.43 16.33 8.84
N GLY A 213 11.55 15.35 8.94
CA GLY A 213 11.77 13.96 8.58
C GLY A 213 11.48 13.68 7.11
N ILE A 214 11.55 12.41 6.75
CA ILE A 214 11.17 11.90 5.43
C ILE A 214 10.39 10.60 5.59
N ASP A 215 9.40 10.44 4.73
CA ASP A 215 8.53 9.27 4.72
C ASP A 215 8.59 8.57 3.35
N PHE A 216 9.22 7.38 3.30
CA PHE A 216 9.29 6.51 2.13
C PHE A 216 8.38 5.29 2.29
N PRO A 217 8.08 4.56 1.20
CA PRO A 217 7.29 3.33 1.25
C PRO A 217 7.83 2.25 2.18
N SER A 218 9.17 2.11 2.30
CA SER A 218 9.79 1.05 3.10
C SER A 218 10.20 1.50 4.50
N TYR A 219 10.33 2.80 4.73
CA TYR A 219 10.69 3.35 6.05
C TYR A 219 10.35 4.83 6.16
N SER A 220 10.20 5.28 7.39
CA SER A 220 10.19 6.70 7.71
C SER A 220 11.20 6.99 8.81
N ILE A 221 11.64 8.24 8.88
CA ILE A 221 12.58 8.70 9.91
C ILE A 221 12.39 10.18 10.18
N VAL A 222 12.31 10.53 11.48
CA VAL A 222 12.42 11.90 11.95
C VAL A 222 13.85 12.09 12.47
N PRO A 223 14.58 13.14 12.05
CA PRO A 223 15.93 13.34 12.51
C PRO A 223 15.98 13.57 14.03
N ALA A 224 16.97 12.96 14.68
CA ALA A 224 17.25 13.21 16.08
C ALA A 224 17.85 14.61 16.30
N ASP A 225 17.88 15.06 17.55
CA ASP A 225 18.42 16.37 17.92
C ASP A 225 19.82 16.61 17.34
N GLY A 226 19.99 17.77 16.70
CA GLY A 226 21.23 18.16 16.05
C GLY A 226 21.44 17.59 14.65
N TRP A 227 20.54 16.74 14.16
CA TRP A 227 20.51 16.24 12.80
C TRP A 227 19.50 16.99 11.93
N LYS A 228 19.75 17.06 10.63
CA LYS A 228 18.85 17.65 9.63
C LYS A 228 18.86 16.78 8.37
N LEU A 229 17.71 16.72 7.73
CA LEU A 229 17.60 16.14 6.39
C LEU A 229 18.49 16.94 5.43
N GLY A 230 19.31 16.24 4.63
CA GLY A 230 20.18 16.85 3.63
C GLY A 230 19.43 17.11 2.33
N ASP A 231 20.16 17.61 1.34
CA ASP A 231 19.58 18.01 0.05
C ASP A 231 19.47 16.84 -0.95
N ARG A 232 20.04 15.67 -0.62
CA ARG A 232 20.05 14.52 -1.51
C ARG A 232 18.88 13.60 -1.19
N ILE A 233 17.86 13.64 -2.03
CA ILE A 233 16.70 12.75 -1.99
C ILE A 233 16.65 11.97 -3.30
N ASP A 234 16.52 10.65 -3.22
CA ASP A 234 16.38 9.73 -4.36
C ASP A 234 15.16 8.83 -4.15
N GLU A 235 14.05 9.21 -4.72
CA GLU A 235 12.77 8.49 -4.59
C GLU A 235 12.86 7.06 -5.16
N LYS A 236 13.63 6.86 -6.23
CA LYS A 236 13.75 5.54 -6.88
C LYS A 236 14.37 4.48 -5.97
N TYR A 237 15.35 4.88 -5.15
CA TYR A 237 16.03 4.00 -4.20
C TYR A 237 15.63 4.30 -2.75
N GLU A 238 14.58 5.10 -2.56
CA GLU A 238 14.16 5.56 -1.24
C GLU A 238 15.37 6.03 -0.43
N GLY A 239 16.14 6.90 -1.04
CA GLY A 239 17.44 7.35 -0.53
C GLY A 239 17.39 8.77 0.00
N CYS A 240 18.06 9.02 1.13
CA CYS A 240 18.27 10.35 1.69
C CYS A 240 19.58 10.40 2.47
N ASP A 241 20.04 11.61 2.74
CA ASP A 241 21.14 11.84 3.67
C ASP A 241 20.71 12.75 4.82
N PHE A 242 21.30 12.54 5.99
CA PHE A 242 21.16 13.41 7.14
C PHE A 242 22.53 14.00 7.49
N LYS A 243 22.54 15.27 7.83
CA LYS A 243 23.74 16.02 8.19
C LYS A 243 23.70 16.46 9.64
N ARG A 244 24.84 16.41 10.30
CA ARG A 244 25.03 16.98 11.64
C ARG A 244 26.00 18.14 11.54
N GLY A 245 25.54 19.36 11.80
CA GLY A 245 26.29 20.58 11.57
C GLY A 245 26.49 20.88 10.07
N ASP A 246 27.42 21.75 9.76
CA ASP A 246 27.67 22.24 8.38
C ASP A 246 28.71 21.41 7.62
N GLU A 247 29.31 20.39 8.24
CA GLU A 247 30.35 19.57 7.62
C GLU A 247 29.75 18.40 6.82
N ALA A 248 30.06 18.31 5.53
CA ALA A 248 29.62 17.24 4.62
C ALA A 248 30.05 15.82 5.03
N ILE A 249 30.99 15.69 5.99
CA ILE A 249 31.57 14.40 6.41
C ILE A 249 30.83 13.83 7.64
N SER A 250 30.01 14.62 8.31
CA SER A 250 29.17 14.19 9.45
C SER A 250 27.79 13.82 8.92
N SER A 251 27.69 12.80 8.05
CA SER A 251 26.45 12.38 7.42
C SER A 251 26.10 10.94 7.76
N ILE A 252 24.80 10.67 7.71
CA ILE A 252 24.22 9.33 7.65
C ILE A 252 23.51 9.23 6.31
N ASP A 253 23.89 8.24 5.52
CA ASP A 253 23.28 7.96 4.22
C ASP A 253 22.32 6.77 4.35
N MET A 254 21.07 6.94 3.91
CA MET A 254 20.08 5.88 3.87
C MET A 254 19.62 5.58 2.45
N ARG A 255 19.25 4.33 2.19
CA ARG A 255 18.64 3.88 0.94
C ARG A 255 18.12 2.45 1.06
N THR A 256 17.33 2.01 0.08
CA THR A 256 16.83 0.65 0.02
C THR A 256 17.49 -0.19 -1.08
N PHE A 257 17.49 -1.52 -0.86
CA PHE A 257 17.96 -2.54 -1.79
C PHE A 257 16.93 -3.67 -1.92
N LYS A 258 17.04 -4.45 -3.01
CA LYS A 258 16.22 -5.65 -3.23
C LYS A 258 16.86 -6.95 -2.71
N THR A 259 18.11 -6.88 -2.29
CA THR A 259 18.92 -7.97 -1.75
C THR A 259 18.77 -8.08 -0.24
N SER A 260 19.04 -9.24 0.35
CA SER A 260 18.89 -9.41 1.80
C SER A 260 19.93 -8.59 2.61
N PRO A 261 19.64 -8.26 3.89
CA PRO A 261 20.56 -7.54 4.77
C PRO A 261 21.97 -8.15 4.83
N MET A 262 22.05 -9.47 4.91
CA MET A 262 23.33 -10.17 4.97
C MET A 262 24.13 -10.03 3.66
N MET A 263 23.45 -10.12 2.50
CA MET A 263 24.13 -9.94 1.20
C MET A 263 24.69 -8.52 1.04
N GLU A 264 23.98 -7.51 1.54
CA GLU A 264 24.47 -6.13 1.51
C GLU A 264 25.67 -5.94 2.45
N ALA A 265 25.65 -6.54 3.63
CA ALA A 265 26.78 -6.52 4.56
C ALA A 265 28.02 -7.22 3.95
N GLU A 266 27.85 -8.39 3.33
CA GLU A 266 28.92 -9.11 2.63
C GLU A 266 29.46 -8.34 1.42
N ALA A 267 28.60 -7.67 0.66
CA ALA A 267 29.00 -6.80 -0.43
C ALA A 267 29.90 -5.64 0.07
N ARG A 268 29.55 -5.06 1.22
CA ARG A 268 30.39 -4.04 1.89
C ARG A 268 31.73 -4.59 2.38
N GLN A 269 31.73 -5.81 2.93
CA GLN A 269 32.93 -6.48 3.39
C GLN A 269 33.88 -6.78 2.22
N GLY A 270 33.33 -7.05 1.04
CA GLY A 270 34.06 -7.31 -0.20
C GLY A 270 34.79 -8.65 -0.23
N SER A 271 35.45 -8.94 -1.35
CA SER A 271 36.12 -10.23 -1.61
C SER A 271 37.26 -10.57 -0.63
N LYS A 272 37.86 -9.56 0.00
CA LYS A 272 38.95 -9.75 0.99
C LYS A 272 38.44 -10.01 2.39
N LYS A 273 37.11 -10.05 2.61
CA LYS A 273 36.44 -10.27 3.90
C LYS A 273 37.03 -9.41 5.03
N LYS A 274 37.24 -8.13 4.77
CA LYS A 274 37.77 -7.18 5.73
C LYS A 274 36.68 -6.59 6.58
N GLY A 275 36.97 -6.41 7.89
CA GLY A 275 35.98 -5.95 8.88
C GLY A 275 35.15 -7.08 9.46
N VAL A 276 34.15 -6.71 10.26
CA VAL A 276 33.33 -7.65 11.04
C VAL A 276 31.87 -7.46 10.64
N ILE A 277 31.16 -8.57 10.44
CA ILE A 277 29.70 -8.61 10.30
C ILE A 277 29.16 -9.28 11.58
N ASP A 278 28.24 -8.62 12.26
CA ASP A 278 27.53 -9.13 13.42
C ASP A 278 26.06 -8.65 13.40
N GLU A 279 25.29 -9.10 14.36
CA GLU A 279 23.91 -8.63 14.57
C GLU A 279 23.84 -7.75 15.82
N VAL A 280 23.04 -6.70 15.73
CA VAL A 280 22.74 -5.80 16.85
C VAL A 280 21.25 -5.58 16.95
N GLU A 281 20.69 -5.71 18.14
CA GLU A 281 19.28 -5.40 18.40
C GLU A 281 19.13 -3.95 18.80
N ILE A 282 18.26 -3.20 18.10
CA ILE A 282 17.95 -1.80 18.37
C ILE A 282 16.43 -1.66 18.38
N ASN A 283 15.84 -1.25 19.50
CA ASN A 283 14.39 -1.13 19.70
C ASN A 283 13.61 -2.43 19.38
N GLY A 284 14.19 -3.61 19.66
CA GLY A 284 13.56 -4.89 19.37
C GLY A 284 13.66 -5.32 17.90
N VAL A 285 14.39 -4.59 17.08
CA VAL A 285 14.66 -4.91 15.67
C VAL A 285 16.10 -5.41 15.54
N ALA A 286 16.27 -6.58 14.91
CA ALA A 286 17.59 -7.14 14.63
C ALA A 286 18.17 -6.52 13.34
N TRP A 287 19.29 -5.82 13.47
CA TRP A 287 20.03 -5.24 12.36
C TRP A 287 21.29 -6.04 12.09
N VAL A 288 21.59 -6.30 10.83
CA VAL A 288 22.90 -6.78 10.40
C VAL A 288 23.83 -5.57 10.35
N ARG A 289 24.91 -5.61 11.16
CA ARG A 289 25.91 -4.54 11.24
C ARG A 289 27.21 -4.98 10.57
N TYR A 290 27.71 -4.16 9.69
CA TYR A 290 29.07 -4.27 9.16
C TYR A 290 29.94 -3.16 9.76
N THR A 291 31.08 -3.54 10.37
CA THR A 291 32.09 -2.61 10.88
C THR A 291 33.38 -2.82 10.09
N SER A 292 33.84 -1.80 9.39
CA SER A 292 35.09 -1.84 8.63
C SER A 292 36.33 -1.85 9.55
N GLU A 293 37.50 -2.23 9.01
CA GLU A 293 38.78 -2.12 9.75
C GLU A 293 39.10 -0.69 10.24
N ALA A 294 38.58 0.32 9.56
CA ALA A 294 38.70 1.73 9.95
C ALA A 294 37.63 2.21 10.94
N GLY A 295 36.75 1.31 11.40
CA GLY A 295 35.68 1.62 12.35
C GLY A 295 34.43 2.24 11.73
N ALA A 296 34.31 2.37 10.40
CA ALA A 296 33.10 2.83 9.74
C ALA A 296 32.00 1.77 9.85
N VAL A 297 30.77 2.19 10.18
CA VAL A 297 29.64 1.31 10.44
C VAL A 297 28.60 1.44 9.32
N SER A 298 28.06 0.30 8.92
CA SER A 298 26.85 0.22 8.08
C SER A 298 25.87 -0.75 8.70
N LEU A 299 24.59 -0.38 8.70
CA LEU A 299 23.49 -1.18 9.24
C LEU A 299 22.54 -1.56 8.12
N PHE A 300 21.98 -2.76 8.21
CA PHE A 300 21.03 -3.29 7.23
C PHE A 300 19.90 -4.03 7.93
N VAL A 301 18.67 -3.80 7.51
CA VAL A 301 17.49 -4.46 8.06
C VAL A 301 16.47 -4.70 6.97
N GLU A 302 15.76 -5.81 7.02
CA GLU A 302 14.64 -6.08 6.13
C GLU A 302 13.39 -5.36 6.65
N ALA A 303 12.78 -4.55 5.78
CA ALA A 303 11.50 -3.90 6.05
C ALA A 303 10.33 -4.83 5.70
N PRO A 304 9.14 -4.64 6.28
CA PRO A 304 7.91 -5.36 5.90
C PRO A 304 7.59 -5.31 4.40
N SER A 305 7.99 -4.25 3.70
CA SER A 305 7.91 -4.13 2.23
C SER A 305 8.77 -5.15 1.45
N GLY A 306 9.60 -5.95 2.14
CA GLY A 306 10.53 -6.91 1.53
C GLY A 306 11.80 -6.27 0.96
N LYS A 307 12.03 -4.99 1.20
CA LYS A 307 13.28 -4.31 0.84
C LYS A 307 14.22 -4.24 2.03
N THR A 308 15.51 -4.24 1.77
CA THR A 308 16.53 -3.97 2.78
C THR A 308 16.77 -2.48 2.90
N VAL A 309 16.51 -1.92 4.08
CA VAL A 309 16.90 -0.55 4.45
C VAL A 309 18.35 -0.57 4.91
N SER A 310 19.16 0.29 4.33
CA SER A 310 20.57 0.47 4.67
C SER A 310 20.78 1.84 5.29
N MET A 311 21.58 1.90 6.36
CA MET A 311 22.05 3.13 6.98
C MET A 311 23.58 3.09 7.05
N VAL A 312 24.25 4.00 6.34
CA VAL A 312 25.71 4.13 6.31
C VAL A 312 26.12 5.32 7.14
N ILE A 313 26.86 5.06 8.20
CA ILE A 313 27.33 6.08 9.16
C ILE A 313 28.66 6.63 8.68
N GLY A 314 28.73 7.92 8.47
CA GLY A 314 29.95 8.63 8.04
C GLY A 314 31.10 8.47 9.03
N SER A 315 32.32 8.47 8.55
CA SER A 315 33.52 8.16 9.33
C SER A 315 33.82 9.10 10.51
N LYS A 316 33.22 10.28 10.53
CA LYS A 316 33.35 11.26 11.64
C LYS A 316 32.16 11.23 12.62
N VAL A 317 31.19 10.36 12.37
CA VAL A 317 30.01 10.19 13.24
C VAL A 317 30.32 9.06 14.22
N THR A 318 30.23 9.33 15.52
CA THR A 318 30.39 8.27 16.53
C THR A 318 29.13 7.40 16.58
N TRP A 319 29.26 6.20 17.13
CA TRP A 319 28.10 5.32 17.33
C TRP A 319 27.06 5.97 18.23
N ASP A 320 27.47 6.63 19.32
CA ASP A 320 26.58 7.28 20.26
C ASP A 320 25.80 8.44 19.61
N ASP A 321 26.41 9.11 18.64
CA ASP A 321 25.75 10.17 17.87
C ASP A 321 24.77 9.60 16.83
N ALA A 322 25.06 8.44 16.26
CA ALA A 322 24.22 7.79 15.24
C ALA A 322 23.04 7.00 15.84
N LEU A 323 23.21 6.44 17.04
CA LEU A 323 22.23 5.56 17.65
C LEU A 323 20.83 6.18 17.77
N PRO A 324 20.63 7.46 18.16
CA PRO A 324 19.32 8.08 18.18
C PRO A 324 18.67 8.14 16.79
N MET A 325 19.46 8.30 15.72
CA MET A 325 18.94 8.26 14.34
C MET A 325 18.45 6.86 13.97
N VAL A 326 19.21 5.81 14.33
CA VAL A 326 18.80 4.42 14.09
C VAL A 326 17.52 4.09 14.85
N GLN A 327 17.40 4.57 16.09
CA GLN A 327 16.22 4.37 16.94
C GLN A 327 14.95 5.05 16.41
N ASN A 328 15.12 6.10 15.62
CA ASN A 328 14.00 6.84 15.01
C ASN A 328 13.53 6.24 13.66
N VAL A 329 14.17 5.20 13.15
CA VAL A 329 13.72 4.51 11.94
C VAL A 329 12.48 3.69 12.26
N VAL A 330 11.40 3.95 11.52
CA VAL A 330 10.18 3.15 11.52
C VAL A 330 10.13 2.38 10.19
N LEU A 331 10.17 1.07 10.24
CA LEU A 331 10.11 0.18 9.07
C LEU A 331 8.66 -0.05 8.64
N LYS A 332 8.42 -0.16 7.32
CA LYS A 332 7.10 -0.31 6.69
C LYS A 332 7.04 -1.48 5.71
#